data_846e0a4adbd3b6c79f32d86180c1507a
#
_entry.id   846e0a4adbd3b6c79f32d86180c1507a
#
_cell.length_a   1.000
_cell.length_b   1.000
_cell.length_c   1.000
_cell.angle_alpha   90.00
_cell.angle_beta   90.00
_cell.angle_gamma   90.00
#
_symmetry.space_group_name_H-M   'P 1'
#
loop_
_entity.id
_entity.type
_entity.pdbx_description
1 polymer ?
#
loop_
_entity_poly.entity_id
_entity_poly.type
_entity_poly.pdbx_seq_one_letter_code
_entity_poly.pdbx_strand_id
1 'polypeptide(L)'
;MAFFDLESPENNETDNLVWLGHLSPDSDTIGSAIGAAELFGGEPRRAGELNKETAFVVAYCGVEVPKLISKVEGQKVGLVDFNQKTQLHKDVDNSDIVAIIDHHAIQDQPITFNTAMSVDIRPWGSAATILADRFEKMGREMSSTTACVLLAGILSDTLIFESPTTCRFDKPYAEKLAKIAGIDDLYAFGQAMMEAKSDLADVSTYDVLKGDFKHYEIKGKKVGFGVAETLLPEQLLERKADLLSEMEGEKAKQGLDFIFFAIVDTKTKNAHLVVYSEAEAELAATAYGETTQDHLMYLPGLMSRKSQLMPAVQATLSA
;
A
#
# COMPACT_ATOMS: atom_id res chain seq x y z
N MET A 1 -16.78 25.40 25.57
CA MET A 1 -15.78 24.63 24.83
C MET A 1 -15.44 25.40 23.58
N ALA A 2 -14.19 25.78 23.34
CA ALA A 2 -13.78 26.34 22.06
C ALA A 2 -13.86 25.22 21.03
N PHE A 3 -14.54 25.48 19.92
CA PHE A 3 -14.61 24.54 18.80
C PHE A 3 -13.24 24.53 18.10
N PHE A 4 -12.78 23.35 17.67
CA PHE A 4 -11.62 23.26 16.81
C PHE A 4 -12.01 23.72 15.41
N ASP A 5 -11.28 24.70 14.87
CA ASP A 5 -11.60 25.33 13.59
C ASP A 5 -10.47 25.11 12.60
N LEU A 6 -10.76 24.40 11.52
CA LEU A 6 -9.81 24.17 10.41
C LEU A 6 -9.58 25.43 9.54
N GLU A 7 -10.45 26.46 9.65
CA GLU A 7 -10.30 27.71 8.88
C GLU A 7 -9.51 28.79 9.63
N SER A 8 -9.42 28.68 10.98
CA SER A 8 -8.75 29.66 11.84
C SER A 8 -7.86 28.95 12.89
N PRO A 9 -6.81 28.26 12.44
CA PRO A 9 -6.00 27.41 13.30
C PRO A 9 -5.29 28.17 14.42
N GLU A 10 -5.04 29.46 14.27
CA GLU A 10 -4.43 30.33 15.29
C GLU A 10 -5.29 30.48 16.54
N ASN A 11 -6.58 30.18 16.47
CA ASN A 11 -7.52 30.23 17.59
C ASN A 11 -7.69 28.87 18.30
N ASN A 12 -7.08 27.81 17.77
CA ASN A 12 -7.22 26.49 18.34
C ASN A 12 -6.29 26.28 19.55
N GLU A 13 -6.82 25.59 20.55
CA GLU A 13 -5.99 25.01 21.59
C GLU A 13 -5.32 23.74 21.04
N THR A 14 -4.01 23.81 20.83
CA THR A 14 -3.21 22.70 20.28
C THR A 14 -2.48 21.88 21.34
N ASP A 15 -2.51 22.33 22.58
CA ASP A 15 -2.01 21.56 23.70
C ASP A 15 -2.77 20.23 23.78
N ASN A 16 -2.05 19.13 23.82
CA ASN A 16 -2.62 17.77 23.80
C ASN A 16 -3.39 17.38 22.53
N LEU A 17 -3.20 18.07 21.39
CA LEU A 17 -3.73 17.65 20.09
C LEU A 17 -2.83 16.61 19.44
N VAL A 18 -3.41 15.53 18.94
CA VAL A 18 -2.72 14.53 18.12
C VAL A 18 -3.44 14.36 16.80
N TRP A 19 -2.68 14.18 15.70
CA TRP A 19 -3.20 13.84 14.39
C TRP A 19 -2.95 12.37 14.12
N LEU A 20 -3.99 11.64 13.78
CA LEU A 20 -4.00 10.19 13.69
C LEU A 20 -4.70 9.72 12.42
N GLY A 21 -4.07 8.82 11.67
CA GLY A 21 -4.71 8.11 10.57
C GLY A 21 -5.20 6.71 10.96
N HIS A 22 -5.50 5.91 9.95
CA HIS A 22 -6.09 4.58 10.12
C HIS A 22 -5.12 3.51 10.68
N LEU A 23 -5.69 2.33 11.06
CA LEU A 23 -4.97 1.22 11.74
C LEU A 23 -3.81 0.62 10.94
N SER A 24 -3.87 0.66 9.61
CA SER A 24 -2.82 0.12 8.72
C SER A 24 -2.14 1.28 7.98
N PRO A 25 -1.32 2.09 8.69
CA PRO A 25 -0.84 3.36 8.17
C PRO A 25 -0.01 3.19 6.90
N ASP A 26 -0.45 3.85 5.84
CA ASP A 26 0.23 3.97 4.57
C ASP A 26 0.89 5.36 4.40
N SER A 27 1.38 5.65 3.21
CA SER A 27 2.12 6.89 2.94
C SER A 27 1.23 8.13 3.01
N ASP A 28 -0.06 8.04 2.60
CA ASP A 28 -0.99 9.17 2.72
C ASP A 28 -1.38 9.43 4.18
N THR A 29 -1.72 8.37 4.92
CA THR A 29 -2.02 8.43 6.35
C THR A 29 -0.89 9.10 7.15
N ILE A 30 0.36 8.67 6.98
CA ILE A 30 1.50 9.21 7.74
C ILE A 30 1.86 10.63 7.27
N GLY A 31 1.91 10.85 5.96
CA GLY A 31 2.17 12.18 5.39
C GLY A 31 1.12 13.19 5.82
N SER A 32 -0.14 12.80 5.80
CA SER A 32 -1.27 13.65 6.22
C SER A 32 -1.25 13.95 7.71
N ALA A 33 -0.89 12.99 8.58
CA ALA A 33 -0.74 13.26 10.01
C ALA A 33 0.38 14.27 10.30
N ILE A 34 1.53 14.14 9.61
CA ILE A 34 2.66 15.09 9.73
C ILE A 34 2.25 16.47 9.19
N GLY A 35 1.64 16.52 8.00
CA GLY A 35 1.19 17.77 7.38
C GLY A 35 0.14 18.49 8.22
N ALA A 36 -0.83 17.78 8.77
CA ALA A 36 -1.85 18.36 9.63
C ALA A 36 -1.24 18.91 10.93
N ALA A 37 -0.28 18.20 11.53
CA ALA A 37 0.41 18.65 12.73
C ALA A 37 1.23 19.94 12.47
N GLU A 38 1.92 20.05 11.33
CA GLU A 38 2.64 21.27 10.95
C GLU A 38 1.67 22.43 10.70
N LEU A 39 0.56 22.19 10.01
CA LEU A 39 -0.38 23.25 9.62
C LEU A 39 -1.24 23.74 10.80
N PHE A 40 -1.75 22.84 11.63
CA PHE A 40 -2.75 23.13 12.66
C PHE A 40 -2.20 23.05 14.09
N GLY A 41 -0.95 22.64 14.25
CA GLY A 41 -0.36 22.35 15.57
C GLY A 41 -0.68 20.94 16.05
N GLY A 42 -0.13 20.57 17.21
CA GLY A 42 -0.24 19.23 17.78
C GLY A 42 0.89 18.29 17.34
N GLU A 43 0.71 17.01 17.54
CA GLU A 43 1.72 15.99 17.25
C GLU A 43 1.18 14.92 16.29
N PRO A 44 1.96 14.46 15.30
CA PRO A 44 1.56 13.30 14.48
C PRO A 44 1.72 12.01 15.30
N ARG A 45 0.76 11.09 15.15
CA ARG A 45 0.80 9.74 15.72
C ARG A 45 0.45 8.71 14.65
N ARG A 46 0.88 7.46 14.85
CA ARG A 46 0.50 6.32 14.02
C ARG A 46 -0.31 5.30 14.82
N ALA A 47 -1.28 4.68 14.17
CA ALA A 47 -2.16 3.69 14.80
C ALA A 47 -1.65 2.24 14.66
N GLY A 48 -0.63 2.00 13.83
CA GLY A 48 -0.06 0.70 13.56
C GLY A 48 1.40 0.76 13.10
N GLU A 49 1.95 -0.38 12.70
CA GLU A 49 3.29 -0.46 12.13
C GLU A 49 3.29 0.05 10.68
N LEU A 50 4.41 0.65 10.26
CA LEU A 50 4.60 1.13 8.90
C LEU A 50 4.78 -0.06 7.95
N ASN A 51 4.16 0.01 6.77
CA ASN A 51 4.50 -0.87 5.67
C ASN A 51 5.85 -0.46 5.04
N LYS A 52 6.41 -1.29 4.15
CA LYS A 52 7.74 -1.06 3.54
C LYS A 52 7.80 0.24 2.71
N GLU A 53 6.74 0.57 1.97
CA GLU A 53 6.63 1.82 1.23
C GLU A 53 6.73 3.02 2.17
N THR A 54 5.90 3.04 3.20
CA THR A 54 5.85 4.14 4.17
C THR A 54 7.14 4.26 4.96
N ALA A 55 7.77 3.14 5.34
CA ALA A 55 9.09 3.14 5.98
C ALA A 55 10.18 3.73 5.09
N PHE A 56 10.17 3.39 3.79
CA PHE A 56 11.05 4.00 2.79
C PHE A 56 10.80 5.52 2.70
N VAL A 57 9.55 5.96 2.59
CA VAL A 57 9.17 7.37 2.48
C VAL A 57 9.67 8.18 3.68
N VAL A 58 9.42 7.71 4.90
CA VAL A 58 9.84 8.38 6.14
C VAL A 58 11.36 8.53 6.18
N ALA A 59 12.10 7.47 5.82
CA ALA A 59 13.56 7.48 5.77
C ALA A 59 14.09 8.44 4.67
N TYR A 60 13.51 8.37 3.46
CA TYR A 60 13.91 9.19 2.32
C TYR A 60 13.68 10.69 2.58
N CYS A 61 12.50 11.04 3.11
CA CYS A 61 12.14 12.42 3.43
C CYS A 61 12.85 12.96 4.70
N GLY A 62 13.57 12.10 5.45
CA GLY A 62 14.30 12.50 6.64
C GLY A 62 13.40 12.97 7.80
N VAL A 63 12.19 12.43 7.90
CA VAL A 63 11.26 12.73 9.00
C VAL A 63 11.36 11.70 10.11
N GLU A 64 11.12 12.12 11.35
CA GLU A 64 11.03 11.19 12.47
C GLU A 64 9.75 10.34 12.34
N VAL A 65 9.85 9.03 12.55
CA VAL A 65 8.69 8.13 12.57
C VAL A 65 7.71 8.57 13.64
N PRO A 66 6.45 8.90 13.31
CA PRO A 66 5.45 9.25 14.32
C PRO A 66 5.32 8.17 15.38
N LYS A 67 5.26 8.57 16.65
CA LYS A 67 5.14 7.61 17.76
C LYS A 67 3.83 6.83 17.66
N LEU A 68 3.87 5.56 18.01
CA LEU A 68 2.67 4.74 18.12
C LEU A 68 1.72 5.37 19.14
N ILE A 69 0.43 5.42 18.80
CA ILE A 69 -0.56 5.92 19.74
C ILE A 69 -0.62 5.00 20.96
N SER A 70 -0.61 5.60 22.10
CA SER A 70 -0.94 4.97 23.38
C SER A 70 -2.20 5.64 23.93
N LYS A 71 -2.64 5.33 25.10
CA LYS A 71 -3.87 5.92 25.69
C LYS A 71 -4.02 7.41 25.38
N VAL A 72 -5.19 7.79 24.85
CA VAL A 72 -5.56 9.16 24.42
C VAL A 72 -6.23 9.95 25.55
N GLU A 73 -6.18 9.46 26.79
CA GLU A 73 -6.89 10.05 27.94
C GLU A 73 -6.54 11.54 28.09
N GLY A 74 -7.54 12.40 27.86
CA GLY A 74 -7.39 13.86 27.91
C GLY A 74 -6.76 14.51 26.69
N GLN A 75 -6.55 13.78 25.58
CA GLN A 75 -6.05 14.34 24.32
C GLN A 75 -7.21 14.67 23.38
N LYS A 76 -7.01 15.68 22.53
CA LYS A 76 -7.85 15.95 21.36
C LYS A 76 -7.28 15.18 20.16
N VAL A 77 -8.14 14.64 19.29
CA VAL A 77 -7.72 13.85 18.13
C VAL A 77 -8.25 14.46 16.85
N GLY A 78 -7.36 14.89 15.98
CA GLY A 78 -7.68 15.14 14.57
C GLY A 78 -7.47 13.86 13.78
N LEU A 79 -8.43 13.50 12.95
CA LEU A 79 -8.34 12.33 12.08
C LEU A 79 -7.94 12.75 10.66
N VAL A 80 -7.08 11.95 10.04
CA VAL A 80 -6.70 12.10 8.64
C VAL A 80 -6.86 10.79 7.90
N ASP A 81 -7.29 10.86 6.63
CA ASP A 81 -7.29 9.76 5.68
C ASP A 81 -8.23 8.60 6.01
N PHE A 82 -9.23 8.82 6.84
CA PHE A 82 -10.34 7.89 7.07
C PHE A 82 -11.50 8.55 7.83
N ASN A 83 -12.69 7.95 7.71
CA ASN A 83 -13.90 8.40 8.42
C ASN A 83 -14.73 7.25 9.02
N GLN A 84 -14.20 6.03 9.08
CA GLN A 84 -14.93 4.82 9.48
C GLN A 84 -14.49 4.32 10.86
N LYS A 85 -15.46 3.88 11.68
CA LYS A 85 -15.19 3.31 13.02
C LYS A 85 -14.33 2.06 13.01
N THR A 86 -14.44 1.25 11.95
CA THR A 86 -13.65 0.02 11.79
C THR A 86 -12.16 0.25 11.63
N GLN A 87 -11.78 1.49 11.26
CA GLN A 87 -10.39 1.90 11.07
C GLN A 87 -9.86 2.75 12.23
N LEU A 88 -10.72 3.10 13.18
CA LEU A 88 -10.36 3.89 14.36
C LEU A 88 -9.61 3.04 15.39
N HIS A 89 -8.54 3.58 15.95
CA HIS A 89 -7.82 2.91 17.03
C HIS A 89 -8.71 2.74 18.26
N LYS A 90 -8.69 1.57 18.88
CA LYS A 90 -9.57 1.16 19.97
C LYS A 90 -9.51 2.06 21.23
N ASP A 91 -8.40 2.78 21.42
CA ASP A 91 -8.16 3.65 22.56
C ASP A 91 -8.60 5.11 22.29
N VAL A 92 -9.22 5.40 21.12
CA VAL A 92 -9.77 6.71 20.76
C VAL A 92 -11.29 6.67 20.95
N ASP A 93 -11.82 7.53 21.81
CA ASP A 93 -13.26 7.74 21.95
C ASP A 93 -13.73 8.81 20.96
N ASN A 94 -14.94 8.65 20.43
CA ASN A 94 -15.53 9.65 19.52
C ASN A 94 -15.61 11.06 20.13
N SER A 95 -15.70 11.17 21.46
CA SER A 95 -15.73 12.45 22.17
C SER A 95 -14.39 13.19 22.16
N ASP A 96 -13.29 12.49 21.87
CA ASP A 96 -11.96 13.08 21.78
C ASP A 96 -11.67 13.64 20.38
N ILE A 97 -12.49 13.25 19.37
CA ILE A 97 -12.29 13.66 17.98
C ILE A 97 -12.78 15.10 17.80
N VAL A 98 -11.91 15.94 17.24
CA VAL A 98 -12.18 17.37 17.04
C VAL A 98 -12.20 17.79 15.57
N ALA A 99 -11.62 17.02 14.66
CA ALA A 99 -11.59 17.30 13.23
C ALA A 99 -11.43 16.02 12.41
N ILE A 100 -11.87 16.06 11.14
CA ILE A 100 -11.59 15.03 10.13
C ILE A 100 -11.17 15.71 8.83
N ILE A 101 -10.07 15.22 8.23
CA ILE A 101 -9.63 15.58 6.88
C ILE A 101 -9.46 14.27 6.09
N ASP A 102 -10.28 14.06 5.05
CA ASP A 102 -10.37 12.77 4.39
C ASP A 102 -10.78 12.88 2.92
N HIS A 103 -10.52 11.85 2.14
CA HIS A 103 -10.92 11.77 0.73
C HIS A 103 -11.79 10.53 0.41
N HIS A 104 -12.06 9.70 1.40
CA HIS A 104 -12.85 8.49 1.27
C HIS A 104 -14.35 8.74 1.27
N ALA A 105 -15.11 7.84 0.65
CA ALA A 105 -16.57 7.87 0.73
C ALA A 105 -17.05 7.64 2.18
N ILE A 106 -18.10 8.34 2.57
CA ILE A 106 -18.76 8.13 3.86
C ILE A 106 -19.69 6.93 3.72
N GLN A 107 -19.27 5.77 4.22
CA GLN A 107 -20.02 4.50 4.15
C GLN A 107 -19.64 3.58 5.31
N ASP A 108 -20.32 2.45 5.49
CA ASP A 108 -19.96 1.35 6.38
C ASP A 108 -19.54 1.77 7.81
N GLN A 109 -20.47 2.18 8.62
CA GLN A 109 -20.27 2.63 10.00
C GLN A 109 -19.39 3.88 10.12
N PRO A 110 -19.81 5.02 9.56
CA PRO A 110 -19.07 6.27 9.69
C PRO A 110 -18.91 6.68 11.16
N ILE A 111 -17.87 7.44 11.42
CA ILE A 111 -17.71 8.12 12.70
C ILE A 111 -18.81 9.16 12.84
N THR A 112 -19.53 9.14 13.94
CA THR A 112 -20.68 10.01 14.20
C THR A 112 -20.44 10.87 15.43
N PHE A 113 -20.96 12.08 15.42
CA PHE A 113 -20.76 13.09 16.47
C PHE A 113 -22.11 13.61 16.99
N ASN A 114 -22.10 14.02 18.25
CA ASN A 114 -23.27 14.64 18.89
C ASN A 114 -23.22 16.18 18.82
N THR A 115 -22.10 16.76 18.40
CA THR A 115 -21.87 18.20 18.26
C THR A 115 -21.30 18.51 16.90
N ALA A 116 -21.49 19.75 16.41
CA ALA A 116 -20.85 20.22 15.18
C ALA A 116 -19.31 20.23 15.36
N MET A 117 -18.60 19.85 14.30
CA MET A 117 -17.15 19.85 14.26
C MET A 117 -16.63 20.20 12.87
N SER A 118 -15.33 20.43 12.77
CA SER A 118 -14.66 20.69 11.50
C SER A 118 -14.42 19.40 10.73
N VAL A 119 -15.05 19.29 9.54
CA VAL A 119 -14.91 18.13 8.65
C VAL A 119 -14.61 18.63 7.24
N ASP A 120 -13.49 18.18 6.67
CA ASP A 120 -13.11 18.48 5.29
C ASP A 120 -12.94 17.16 4.52
N ILE A 121 -14.01 16.73 3.84
CA ILE A 121 -14.01 15.51 3.02
C ILE A 121 -14.22 15.92 1.56
N ARG A 122 -13.25 15.53 0.70
CA ARG A 122 -13.26 15.89 -0.71
C ARG A 122 -13.00 14.67 -1.59
N PRO A 123 -13.67 14.55 -2.76
CA PRO A 123 -13.43 13.47 -3.70
C PRO A 123 -12.14 13.71 -4.51
N TRP A 124 -11.01 13.78 -3.80
CA TRP A 124 -9.68 14.01 -4.36
C TRP A 124 -8.85 12.72 -4.26
N GLY A 125 -7.70 12.68 -4.91
CA GLY A 125 -6.90 11.46 -5.00
C GLY A 125 -6.23 11.04 -3.69
N SER A 126 -6.05 11.98 -2.73
CA SER A 126 -5.45 11.71 -1.42
C SER A 126 -5.81 12.79 -0.39
N ALA A 127 -5.71 12.49 0.89
CA ALA A 127 -5.82 13.48 1.97
C ALA A 127 -4.63 14.46 1.94
N ALA A 128 -3.46 14.02 1.50
CA ALA A 128 -2.28 14.87 1.29
C ALA A 128 -2.55 15.99 0.27
N THR A 129 -3.30 15.73 -0.79
CA THR A 129 -3.71 16.78 -1.75
C THR A 129 -4.58 17.84 -1.07
N ILE A 130 -5.49 17.43 -0.18
CA ILE A 130 -6.35 18.36 0.58
C ILE A 130 -5.51 19.22 1.51
N LEU A 131 -4.53 18.65 2.19
CA LEU A 131 -3.62 19.40 3.08
C LEU A 131 -2.74 20.37 2.30
N ALA A 132 -2.21 19.99 1.14
CA ALA A 132 -1.45 20.89 0.28
C ALA A 132 -2.28 22.12 -0.15
N ASP A 133 -3.56 21.92 -0.51
CA ASP A 133 -4.52 22.99 -0.80
C ASP A 133 -4.78 23.88 0.43
N ARG A 134 -4.86 23.28 1.62
CA ARG A 134 -5.03 24.01 2.88
C ARG A 134 -3.83 24.91 3.18
N PHE A 135 -2.61 24.41 3.08
CA PHE A 135 -1.39 25.23 3.23
C PHE A 135 -1.41 26.44 2.29
N GLU A 136 -1.71 26.22 1.00
CA GLU A 136 -1.76 27.29 0.01
C GLU A 136 -2.83 28.34 0.33
N LYS A 137 -4.06 27.92 0.63
CA LYS A 137 -5.19 28.81 0.93
C LYS A 137 -5.00 29.62 2.21
N MET A 138 -4.32 29.05 3.19
CA MET A 138 -4.00 29.72 4.44
C MET A 138 -2.74 30.59 4.35
N GLY A 139 -2.03 30.53 3.21
CA GLY A 139 -0.75 31.25 3.04
C GLY A 139 0.31 30.82 4.05
N ARG A 140 0.27 29.56 4.48
CA ARG A 140 1.27 29.02 5.41
C ARG A 140 2.44 28.41 4.65
N GLU A 141 3.65 28.69 5.11
CA GLU A 141 4.84 28.02 4.61
C GLU A 141 4.87 26.57 5.09
N MET A 142 5.43 25.69 4.27
CA MET A 142 5.56 24.27 4.51
C MET A 142 7.04 23.90 4.53
N SER A 143 7.45 23.08 5.49
CA SER A 143 8.81 22.55 5.52
C SER A 143 9.06 21.61 4.33
N SER A 144 10.33 21.50 3.89
CA SER A 144 10.69 20.59 2.79
C SER A 144 10.41 19.11 3.13
N THR A 145 10.57 18.74 4.38
CA THR A 145 10.28 17.38 4.85
C THR A 145 8.78 17.06 4.82
N THR A 146 7.93 17.99 5.24
CA THR A 146 6.47 17.84 5.15
C THR A 146 6.01 17.83 3.70
N ALA A 147 6.56 18.69 2.84
CA ALA A 147 6.28 18.64 1.41
C ALA A 147 6.64 17.28 0.78
N CYS A 148 7.77 16.69 1.20
CA CYS A 148 8.20 15.38 0.74
C CYS A 148 7.21 14.27 1.12
N VAL A 149 6.76 14.21 2.38
CA VAL A 149 5.82 13.15 2.80
C VAL A 149 4.41 13.34 2.24
N LEU A 150 3.94 14.60 2.07
CA LEU A 150 2.68 14.88 1.40
C LEU A 150 2.75 14.52 -0.10
N LEU A 151 3.87 14.81 -0.78
CA LEU A 151 4.10 14.34 -2.13
C LEU A 151 4.00 12.83 -2.22
N ALA A 152 4.64 12.12 -1.29
CA ALA A 152 4.59 10.66 -1.23
C ALA A 152 3.16 10.14 -1.05
N GLY A 153 2.34 10.73 -0.17
CA GLY A 153 0.93 10.40 -0.01
C GLY A 153 0.17 10.52 -1.33
N ILE A 154 0.33 11.63 -2.06
CA ILE A 154 -0.30 11.82 -3.37
C ILE A 154 0.13 10.74 -4.35
N LEU A 155 1.43 10.46 -4.46
CA LEU A 155 1.96 9.49 -5.43
C LEU A 155 1.53 8.05 -5.12
N SER A 156 1.43 7.70 -3.82
CA SER A 156 0.96 6.39 -3.37
C SER A 156 -0.48 6.15 -3.76
N ASP A 157 -1.40 7.01 -3.34
CA ASP A 157 -2.83 6.83 -3.51
C ASP A 157 -3.30 6.98 -4.95
N THR A 158 -2.61 7.83 -5.71
CA THR A 158 -2.89 8.00 -7.14
C THR A 158 -2.14 7.00 -8.02
N LEU A 159 -1.33 6.10 -7.46
CA LEU A 159 -0.46 5.20 -8.23
C LEU A 159 0.35 5.97 -9.28
N ILE A 160 0.99 7.05 -8.86
CA ILE A 160 1.73 7.99 -9.73
C ILE A 160 0.80 8.54 -10.85
N PHE A 161 -0.42 8.91 -10.48
CA PHE A 161 -1.50 9.46 -11.33
C PHE A 161 -2.16 8.46 -12.28
N GLU A 162 -1.89 7.16 -12.17
CA GLU A 162 -2.52 6.10 -12.98
C GLU A 162 -3.80 5.53 -12.35
N SER A 163 -4.10 5.86 -11.07
CA SER A 163 -5.33 5.42 -10.40
C SER A 163 -6.57 6.11 -10.98
N PRO A 164 -7.69 5.40 -11.14
CA PRO A 164 -8.97 6.01 -11.52
C PRO A 164 -9.51 7.00 -10.48
N THR A 165 -8.97 7.01 -9.26
CA THR A 165 -9.29 7.99 -8.20
C THR A 165 -8.55 9.31 -8.38
N THR A 166 -7.54 9.36 -9.26
CA THR A 166 -6.77 10.57 -9.55
C THR A 166 -7.67 11.69 -10.04
N CYS A 167 -7.58 12.85 -9.43
CA CYS A 167 -8.34 14.02 -9.83
C CYS A 167 -7.44 15.14 -10.40
N ARG A 168 -8.08 16.17 -10.96
CA ARG A 168 -7.38 17.31 -11.59
C ARG A 168 -6.46 18.11 -10.66
N PHE A 169 -6.58 17.94 -9.34
CA PHE A 169 -5.83 18.69 -8.35
C PHE A 169 -4.53 17.97 -7.93
N ASP A 170 -4.47 16.65 -8.02
CA ASP A 170 -3.37 15.86 -7.48
C ASP A 170 -2.03 16.19 -8.15
N LYS A 171 -1.97 16.14 -9.46
CA LYS A 171 -0.73 16.41 -10.19
C LYS A 171 -0.19 17.84 -9.99
N PRO A 172 -1.02 18.91 -10.09
CA PRO A 172 -0.54 20.26 -9.80
C PRO A 172 0.00 20.47 -8.39
N TYR A 173 -0.63 19.87 -7.37
CA TYR A 173 -0.10 19.93 -6.01
C TYR A 173 1.16 19.08 -5.83
N ALA A 174 1.22 17.87 -6.40
CA ALA A 174 2.43 17.07 -6.38
C ALA A 174 3.64 17.80 -7.00
N GLU A 175 3.46 18.49 -8.14
CA GLU A 175 4.51 19.30 -8.77
C GLU A 175 4.97 20.48 -7.91
N LYS A 176 4.05 21.11 -7.16
CA LYS A 176 4.40 22.17 -6.19
C LYS A 176 5.17 21.59 -5.00
N LEU A 177 4.70 20.50 -4.44
CA LEU A 177 5.33 19.81 -3.32
C LEU A 177 6.73 19.31 -3.68
N ALA A 178 6.93 18.76 -4.88
CA ALA A 178 8.23 18.31 -5.36
C ALA A 178 9.24 19.46 -5.37
N LYS A 179 8.82 20.66 -5.82
CA LYS A 179 9.68 21.87 -5.79
C LYS A 179 10.06 22.30 -4.37
N ILE A 180 9.11 22.27 -3.42
CA ILE A 180 9.37 22.63 -2.01
C ILE A 180 10.28 21.58 -1.36
N ALA A 181 10.06 20.31 -1.66
CA ALA A 181 10.86 19.19 -1.15
C ALA A 181 12.25 19.09 -1.79
N GLY A 182 12.51 19.80 -2.91
CA GLY A 182 13.76 19.68 -3.66
C GLY A 182 13.90 18.36 -4.43
N ILE A 183 12.77 17.76 -4.85
CA ILE A 183 12.72 16.53 -5.65
C ILE A 183 12.63 16.92 -7.13
N ASP A 184 13.70 16.68 -7.88
CA ASP A 184 13.79 17.03 -9.30
C ASP A 184 12.91 16.14 -10.19
N ASP A 185 12.80 14.85 -9.86
CA ASP A 185 12.01 13.87 -10.61
C ASP A 185 11.03 13.13 -9.67
N LEU A 186 9.80 13.64 -9.62
CA LEU A 186 8.73 13.03 -8.81
C LEU A 186 8.29 11.65 -9.32
N TYR A 187 8.47 11.36 -10.61
CA TYR A 187 8.15 10.05 -11.15
C TYR A 187 9.17 9.00 -10.72
N ALA A 188 10.47 9.35 -10.75
CA ALA A 188 11.52 8.48 -10.22
C ALA A 188 11.34 8.23 -8.73
N PHE A 189 10.95 9.26 -7.95
CA PHE A 189 10.64 9.09 -6.53
C PHE A 189 9.44 8.15 -6.31
N GLY A 190 8.33 8.37 -7.03
CA GLY A 190 7.17 7.49 -6.96
C GLY A 190 7.49 6.04 -7.36
N GLN A 191 8.33 5.86 -8.40
CA GLN A 191 8.79 4.52 -8.80
C GLN A 191 9.59 3.84 -7.69
N ALA A 192 10.50 4.55 -7.01
CA ALA A 192 11.27 4.02 -5.88
C ALA A 192 10.36 3.63 -4.70
N MET A 193 9.28 4.38 -4.45
CA MET A 193 8.26 4.03 -3.45
C MET A 193 7.55 2.71 -3.80
N MET A 194 7.14 2.53 -5.06
CA MET A 194 6.47 1.31 -5.52
C MET A 194 7.44 0.11 -5.48
N GLU A 195 8.71 0.31 -5.80
CA GLU A 195 9.75 -0.71 -5.66
C GLU A 195 9.93 -1.12 -4.20
N ALA A 196 10.00 -0.17 -3.27
CA ALA A 196 10.07 -0.45 -1.83
C ALA A 196 8.86 -1.24 -1.32
N LYS A 197 7.65 -0.92 -1.81
CA LYS A 197 6.42 -1.67 -1.52
C LYS A 197 6.50 -3.13 -1.98
N SER A 198 7.11 -3.35 -3.12
CA SER A 198 7.26 -4.66 -3.77
C SER A 198 8.45 -5.46 -3.26
N ASP A 199 9.25 -4.91 -2.36
CA ASP A 199 10.45 -5.56 -1.83
C ASP A 199 10.11 -6.78 -0.97
N LEU A 200 10.55 -7.96 -1.42
CA LEU A 200 10.35 -9.25 -0.78
C LEU A 200 11.63 -9.83 -0.16
N ALA A 201 12.73 -9.05 -0.10
CA ALA A 201 14.03 -9.55 0.37
C ALA A 201 13.98 -10.14 1.79
N ASP A 202 13.25 -9.49 2.70
CA ASP A 202 13.13 -9.92 4.10
C ASP A 202 11.96 -10.90 4.36
N VAL A 203 11.16 -11.20 3.33
CA VAL A 203 10.07 -12.15 3.45
C VAL A 203 10.62 -13.56 3.27
N SER A 204 10.32 -14.49 4.18
CA SER A 204 10.78 -15.86 4.05
C SER A 204 10.29 -16.50 2.74
N THR A 205 11.07 -17.40 2.15
CA THR A 205 10.68 -18.07 0.90
C THR A 205 9.37 -18.84 1.06
N TYR A 206 9.15 -19.45 2.23
CA TYR A 206 7.91 -20.11 2.58
C TYR A 206 6.71 -19.14 2.56
N ASP A 207 6.85 -17.97 3.20
CA ASP A 207 5.77 -16.97 3.24
C ASP A 207 5.50 -16.38 1.85
N VAL A 208 6.53 -16.19 1.02
CA VAL A 208 6.36 -15.80 -0.38
C VAL A 208 5.56 -16.86 -1.15
N LEU A 209 5.94 -18.15 -1.04
CA LEU A 209 5.22 -19.25 -1.67
C LEU A 209 3.75 -19.31 -1.25
N LYS A 210 3.47 -19.07 0.05
CA LYS A 210 2.13 -19.20 0.65
C LYS A 210 1.27 -17.95 0.55
N GLY A 211 1.85 -16.79 0.28
CA GLY A 211 1.18 -15.48 0.30
C GLY A 211 -0.08 -15.42 -0.56
N ASP A 212 0.01 -15.90 -1.80
CA ASP A 212 -1.17 -16.12 -2.68
C ASP A 212 -1.11 -17.51 -3.30
N PHE A 213 -1.27 -18.55 -2.48
CA PHE A 213 -1.27 -19.96 -2.88
C PHE A 213 -2.69 -20.54 -2.88
N LYS A 214 -3.09 -21.18 -3.98
CA LYS A 214 -4.41 -21.82 -4.11
C LYS A 214 -4.29 -23.26 -4.55
N HIS A 215 -5.29 -24.05 -4.12
CA HIS A 215 -5.46 -25.45 -4.47
C HIS A 215 -6.59 -25.61 -5.48
N TYR A 216 -6.37 -26.50 -6.43
CA TYR A 216 -7.36 -26.86 -7.44
C TYR A 216 -7.44 -28.38 -7.53
N GLU A 217 -8.62 -28.90 -7.83
CA GLU A 217 -8.84 -30.29 -8.14
C GLU A 217 -9.43 -30.40 -9.55
N ILE A 218 -8.72 -31.08 -10.46
CA ILE A 218 -9.05 -31.17 -11.87
C ILE A 218 -8.98 -32.64 -12.30
N LYS A 219 -10.12 -33.25 -12.62
CA LYS A 219 -10.21 -34.67 -12.98
C LYS A 219 -9.48 -35.62 -11.98
N GLY A 220 -9.60 -35.34 -10.69
CA GLY A 220 -8.96 -36.11 -9.61
C GLY A 220 -7.46 -35.78 -9.41
N LYS A 221 -6.88 -34.83 -10.13
CA LYS A 221 -5.54 -34.34 -9.92
C LYS A 221 -5.54 -33.11 -9.01
N LYS A 222 -4.70 -33.10 -8.00
CA LYS A 222 -4.53 -31.98 -7.07
C LYS A 222 -3.39 -31.07 -7.54
N VAL A 223 -3.70 -29.83 -7.82
CA VAL A 223 -2.75 -28.83 -8.30
C VAL A 223 -2.63 -27.67 -7.30
N GLY A 224 -1.42 -27.39 -6.84
CA GLY A 224 -1.10 -26.17 -6.10
C GLY A 224 -0.54 -25.10 -7.02
N PHE A 225 -1.00 -23.88 -6.89
CA PHE A 225 -0.52 -22.76 -7.69
C PHE A 225 -0.34 -21.50 -6.84
N GLY A 226 0.92 -21.10 -6.60
CA GLY A 226 1.29 -19.87 -5.93
C GLY A 226 1.62 -18.75 -6.92
N VAL A 227 1.43 -17.50 -6.49
CA VAL A 227 1.80 -16.31 -7.26
C VAL A 227 2.40 -15.27 -6.33
N ALA A 228 3.50 -14.64 -6.75
CA ALA A 228 4.01 -13.42 -6.17
C ALA A 228 4.08 -12.34 -7.25
N GLU A 229 3.40 -11.23 -7.02
CA GLU A 229 3.46 -10.03 -7.86
C GLU A 229 4.51 -9.08 -7.29
N THR A 230 5.45 -8.62 -8.12
CA THR A 230 6.55 -7.74 -7.67
C THR A 230 7.04 -6.85 -8.81
N LEU A 231 7.64 -5.72 -8.45
CA LEU A 231 8.44 -4.88 -9.36
C LEU A 231 9.92 -5.28 -9.36
N LEU A 232 10.32 -6.21 -8.47
CA LEU A 232 11.69 -6.66 -8.25
C LEU A 232 11.79 -8.19 -8.42
N PRO A 233 11.47 -8.74 -9.61
CA PRO A 233 11.42 -10.20 -9.83
C PRO A 233 12.76 -10.88 -9.57
N GLU A 234 13.89 -10.18 -9.77
CA GLU A 234 15.24 -10.70 -9.56
C GLU A 234 15.45 -11.23 -8.13
N GLN A 235 14.87 -10.57 -7.12
CA GLN A 235 14.95 -11.00 -5.73
C GLN A 235 14.43 -12.42 -5.50
N LEU A 236 13.39 -12.81 -6.24
CA LEU A 236 12.82 -14.15 -6.15
C LEU A 236 13.51 -15.13 -7.11
N LEU A 237 13.96 -14.66 -8.26
CA LEU A 237 14.73 -15.48 -9.21
C LEU A 237 16.06 -15.92 -8.62
N GLU A 238 16.76 -15.07 -7.87
CA GLU A 238 17.97 -15.40 -7.13
C GLU A 238 17.73 -16.45 -6.03
N ARG A 239 16.51 -16.50 -5.47
CA ARG A 239 16.07 -17.46 -4.44
C ARG A 239 15.41 -18.71 -5.04
N LYS A 240 15.57 -18.97 -6.34
CA LYS A 240 14.93 -20.08 -7.04
C LYS A 240 15.19 -21.44 -6.36
N ALA A 241 16.41 -21.70 -5.90
CA ALA A 241 16.73 -22.96 -5.24
C ALA A 241 15.94 -23.17 -3.94
N ASP A 242 15.78 -22.11 -3.15
CA ASP A 242 14.98 -22.14 -1.92
C ASP A 242 13.48 -22.29 -2.25
N LEU A 243 12.98 -21.61 -3.31
CA LEU A 243 11.61 -21.77 -3.78
C LEU A 243 11.33 -23.23 -4.19
N LEU A 244 12.23 -23.88 -4.92
CA LEU A 244 12.09 -25.27 -5.30
C LEU A 244 12.04 -26.21 -4.08
N SER A 245 12.87 -25.94 -3.07
CA SER A 245 12.86 -26.70 -1.81
C SER A 245 11.54 -26.54 -1.05
N GLU A 246 11.02 -25.32 -0.95
CA GLU A 246 9.72 -25.06 -0.30
C GLU A 246 8.55 -25.67 -1.09
N MET A 247 8.62 -25.62 -2.44
CA MET A 247 7.64 -26.28 -3.31
C MET A 247 7.62 -27.79 -3.11
N GLU A 248 8.78 -28.43 -2.97
CA GLU A 248 8.89 -29.88 -2.65
C GLU A 248 8.19 -30.19 -1.35
N GLY A 249 8.52 -29.46 -0.30
CA GLY A 249 7.92 -29.61 1.03
C GLY A 249 6.38 -29.43 1.01
N GLU A 250 5.91 -28.39 0.34
CA GLU A 250 4.47 -28.10 0.25
C GLU A 250 3.72 -29.14 -0.61
N LYS A 251 4.31 -29.59 -1.72
CA LYS A 251 3.77 -30.67 -2.56
C LYS A 251 3.56 -31.95 -1.78
N ALA A 252 4.59 -32.36 -1.02
CA ALA A 252 4.53 -33.55 -0.18
C ALA A 252 3.51 -33.42 0.96
N LYS A 253 3.54 -32.30 1.67
CA LYS A 253 2.65 -32.00 2.81
C LYS A 253 1.18 -32.00 2.41
N GLN A 254 0.82 -31.49 1.24
CA GLN A 254 -0.54 -31.36 0.76
C GLN A 254 -0.97 -32.52 -0.15
N GLY A 255 -0.08 -33.42 -0.48
CA GLY A 255 -0.34 -34.54 -1.39
C GLY A 255 -0.76 -34.07 -2.79
N LEU A 256 -0.04 -33.06 -3.32
CA LEU A 256 -0.33 -32.50 -4.64
C LEU A 256 0.28 -33.36 -5.74
N ASP A 257 -0.45 -33.54 -6.84
CA ASP A 257 0.09 -34.16 -8.06
C ASP A 257 1.05 -33.18 -8.78
N PHE A 258 0.68 -31.88 -8.81
CA PHE A 258 1.46 -30.82 -9.46
C PHE A 258 1.55 -29.58 -8.57
N ILE A 259 2.67 -28.87 -8.66
CA ILE A 259 2.86 -27.60 -7.98
C ILE A 259 3.55 -26.60 -8.92
N PHE A 260 3.02 -25.37 -8.97
CA PHE A 260 3.57 -24.26 -9.75
C PHE A 260 3.69 -23.02 -8.89
N PHE A 261 4.68 -22.18 -9.21
CA PHE A 261 4.81 -20.86 -8.62
C PHE A 261 5.17 -19.83 -9.69
N ALA A 262 4.36 -18.79 -9.83
CA ALA A 262 4.61 -17.73 -10.80
C ALA A 262 5.15 -16.47 -10.11
N ILE A 263 6.29 -15.99 -10.56
CA ILE A 263 6.84 -14.68 -10.23
C ILE A 263 6.36 -13.74 -11.32
N VAL A 264 5.43 -12.85 -10.98
CA VAL A 264 4.83 -11.90 -11.93
C VAL A 264 5.55 -10.55 -11.81
N ASP A 265 6.25 -10.18 -12.86
CA ASP A 265 6.83 -8.85 -13.03
C ASP A 265 5.73 -7.88 -13.49
N THR A 266 5.25 -7.05 -12.56
CA THR A 266 4.17 -6.10 -12.83
C THR A 266 4.61 -4.92 -13.70
N LYS A 267 5.93 -4.65 -13.80
CA LYS A 267 6.51 -3.60 -14.64
C LYS A 267 6.51 -3.99 -16.11
N THR A 268 7.00 -5.19 -16.42
CA THR A 268 7.08 -5.69 -17.80
C THR A 268 5.83 -6.45 -18.22
N LYS A 269 4.92 -6.74 -17.28
CA LYS A 269 3.67 -7.49 -17.50
C LYS A 269 3.91 -8.91 -18.00
N ASN A 270 4.92 -9.58 -17.47
CA ASN A 270 5.32 -10.94 -17.81
C ASN A 270 5.39 -11.79 -16.54
N ALA A 271 5.47 -13.11 -16.70
CA ALA A 271 5.72 -14.00 -15.58
C ALA A 271 6.90 -14.94 -15.83
N HIS A 272 7.58 -15.32 -14.75
CA HIS A 272 8.51 -16.44 -14.69
C HIS A 272 7.84 -17.55 -13.89
N LEU A 273 7.49 -18.64 -14.54
CA LEU A 273 6.91 -19.80 -13.89
C LEU A 273 8.02 -20.71 -13.36
N VAL A 274 8.08 -20.90 -12.06
CA VAL A 274 8.96 -21.88 -11.41
C VAL A 274 8.30 -23.26 -11.54
N VAL A 275 9.03 -24.20 -12.10
CA VAL A 275 8.60 -25.55 -12.44
C VAL A 275 9.38 -26.55 -11.61
N TYR A 276 8.72 -27.28 -10.73
CA TYR A 276 9.36 -28.12 -9.74
C TYR A 276 10.08 -29.36 -10.35
N SER A 277 9.39 -30.10 -11.22
CA SER A 277 9.94 -31.33 -11.79
C SER A 277 9.66 -31.46 -13.29
N GLU A 278 10.15 -32.55 -13.90
CA GLU A 278 9.91 -32.86 -15.31
C GLU A 278 8.43 -33.00 -15.63
N ALA A 279 7.63 -33.57 -14.73
CA ALA A 279 6.19 -33.71 -14.91
C ALA A 279 5.46 -32.35 -14.99
N GLU A 280 5.82 -31.40 -14.12
CA GLU A 280 5.33 -30.03 -14.20
C GLU A 280 5.86 -29.32 -15.46
N ALA A 281 7.10 -29.59 -15.89
CA ALA A 281 7.66 -28.99 -17.09
C ALA A 281 6.93 -29.44 -18.35
N GLU A 282 6.62 -30.72 -18.50
CA GLU A 282 5.84 -31.26 -19.61
C GLU A 282 4.41 -30.69 -19.64
N LEU A 283 3.77 -30.64 -18.46
CA LEU A 283 2.43 -30.07 -18.34
C LEU A 283 2.42 -28.58 -18.71
N ALA A 284 3.38 -27.82 -18.20
CA ALA A 284 3.52 -26.39 -18.48
C ALA A 284 3.84 -26.14 -19.96
N ALA A 285 4.75 -26.93 -20.56
CA ALA A 285 5.07 -26.81 -22.00
C ALA A 285 3.85 -27.04 -22.87
N THR A 286 3.01 -28.02 -22.53
CA THR A 286 1.76 -28.28 -23.25
C THR A 286 0.73 -27.16 -23.02
N ALA A 287 0.65 -26.62 -21.81
CA ALA A 287 -0.32 -25.59 -21.44
C ALA A 287 -0.02 -24.21 -22.05
N TYR A 288 1.25 -23.85 -22.13
CA TYR A 288 1.66 -22.48 -22.52
C TYR A 288 2.39 -22.41 -23.87
N GLY A 289 2.84 -23.55 -24.41
CA GLY A 289 3.60 -23.59 -25.67
C GLY A 289 5.05 -23.08 -25.55
N GLU A 290 5.55 -22.93 -24.33
CA GLU A 290 6.88 -22.43 -24.03
C GLU A 290 7.78 -23.52 -23.46
N THR A 291 9.09 -23.29 -23.45
CA THR A 291 10.07 -24.27 -22.94
C THR A 291 10.56 -23.91 -21.55
N THR A 292 10.78 -24.95 -20.72
CA THR A 292 11.42 -24.80 -19.42
C THR A 292 12.95 -24.88 -19.57
N GLN A 293 13.65 -23.91 -18.98
CA GLN A 293 15.10 -23.95 -18.85
C GLN A 293 15.49 -23.72 -17.38
N ASP A 294 16.26 -24.63 -16.80
CA ASP A 294 16.73 -24.53 -15.43
C ASP A 294 15.60 -24.23 -14.41
N HIS A 295 14.51 -25.03 -14.47
CA HIS A 295 13.31 -24.90 -13.64
C HIS A 295 12.50 -23.59 -13.85
N LEU A 296 12.80 -22.80 -14.85
CA LEU A 296 12.07 -21.58 -15.18
C LEU A 296 11.46 -21.65 -16.58
N MET A 297 10.22 -21.14 -16.70
CA MET A 297 9.57 -20.92 -17.98
C MET A 297 9.17 -19.45 -18.05
N TYR A 298 9.62 -18.73 -19.09
CA TYR A 298 9.23 -17.33 -19.29
C TYR A 298 7.90 -17.27 -20.03
N LEU A 299 6.96 -16.50 -19.49
CA LEU A 299 5.59 -16.38 -19.97
C LEU A 299 5.27 -14.92 -20.31
N PRO A 300 5.50 -14.48 -21.55
CA PRO A 300 5.25 -13.10 -21.96
C PRO A 300 3.76 -12.77 -21.95
N GLY A 301 3.40 -11.61 -21.36
CA GLY A 301 2.02 -11.11 -21.30
C GLY A 301 1.08 -11.88 -20.37
N LEU A 302 1.56 -12.87 -19.62
CA LEU A 302 0.75 -13.61 -18.66
C LEU A 302 1.02 -13.12 -17.24
N MET A 303 -0.02 -12.62 -16.58
CA MET A 303 0.07 -12.06 -15.24
C MET A 303 -0.93 -12.71 -14.27
N SER A 304 -2.12 -12.98 -14.75
CA SER A 304 -3.24 -13.34 -13.89
C SER A 304 -3.37 -14.85 -13.73
N ARG A 305 -3.18 -15.36 -12.49
CA ARG A 305 -3.45 -16.77 -12.19
C ARG A 305 -4.88 -17.16 -12.58
N LYS A 306 -5.88 -16.31 -12.21
CA LYS A 306 -7.31 -16.65 -12.38
C LYS A 306 -7.74 -16.67 -13.85
N SER A 307 -7.30 -15.72 -14.65
CA SER A 307 -7.80 -15.54 -16.02
C SER A 307 -6.88 -16.06 -17.12
N GLN A 308 -5.60 -16.32 -16.80
CA GLN A 308 -4.60 -16.71 -17.80
C GLN A 308 -3.84 -17.99 -17.41
N LEU A 309 -3.13 -17.99 -16.25
CA LEU A 309 -2.23 -19.09 -15.91
C LEU A 309 -2.99 -20.38 -15.60
N MET A 310 -3.89 -20.37 -14.64
CA MET A 310 -4.61 -21.58 -14.21
C MET A 310 -5.55 -22.15 -15.27
N PRO A 311 -6.29 -21.35 -16.08
CA PRO A 311 -7.12 -21.88 -17.16
C PRO A 311 -6.36 -22.71 -18.20
N ALA A 312 -5.12 -22.33 -18.55
CA ALA A 312 -4.29 -23.11 -19.48
C ALA A 312 -3.92 -24.50 -18.91
N VAL A 313 -3.47 -24.54 -17.65
CA VAL A 313 -3.20 -25.80 -16.96
C VAL A 313 -4.47 -26.65 -16.85
N GLN A 314 -5.60 -26.04 -16.52
CA GLN A 314 -6.88 -26.73 -16.41
C GLN A 314 -7.34 -27.32 -17.74
N ALA A 315 -7.22 -26.59 -18.84
CA ALA A 315 -7.55 -27.08 -20.18
C ALA A 315 -6.70 -28.29 -20.55
N THR A 316 -5.39 -28.23 -20.31
CA THR A 316 -4.44 -29.32 -20.60
C THR A 316 -4.74 -30.58 -19.78
N LEU A 317 -5.01 -30.46 -18.48
CA LEU A 317 -5.37 -31.61 -17.62
C LEU A 317 -6.77 -32.15 -17.94
N SER A 318 -7.60 -31.37 -18.62
CA SER A 318 -8.97 -31.75 -18.97
C SER A 318 -9.08 -32.41 -20.37
N ALA A 319 -8.07 -32.26 -21.20
CA ALA A 319 -7.97 -32.90 -22.50
C ALA A 319 -7.69 -34.39 -22.35
#